data_1ab7ed71983e19722bf12aa6dce6b9cc
#
_entry.id   1ab7ed71983e19722bf12aa6dce6b9cc
#
_cell.length_a   1.000
_cell.length_b   1.000
_cell.length_c   1.000
_cell.angle_alpha   90.00
_cell.angle_beta   90.00
_cell.angle_gamma   90.00
#
_symmetry.space_group_name_H-M   'P 1'
#
loop_
_entity.id
_entity.type
_entity.pdbx_description
1 polymer ?
#
loop_
_entity_poly.entity_id
_entity_poly.type
_entity_poly.pdbx_seq_one_letter_code
_entity_poly.pdbx_strand_id
1 'polypeptide(L)'
;MPSARVMPADLSRCRVRVGTLDGFAVAVTESGELILRLPTRSAEFRRRLKSWGCVVVAGRLPKVRAIRAHGSRFQLKVWQACQRIRPGQTATYGAIAKTVGCRSAQAVGTALGANPLAVLIPCHRVVSATGPGGFAWGLVRKRRWLQAERDGLAG
;
A
#
# COMPACT_ATOMS: atom_id res chain seq x y z
N MET A 1 -8.53 -11.02 6.50
CA MET A 1 -8.35 -9.56 6.58
C MET A 1 -9.58 -8.86 6.02
N PRO A 2 -10.11 -7.86 6.68
CA PRO A 2 -11.15 -7.03 6.08
C PRO A 2 -10.62 -6.36 4.81
N SER A 3 -11.48 -6.17 3.81
CA SER A 3 -11.08 -5.48 2.58
C SER A 3 -10.66 -4.04 2.88
N ALA A 4 -9.61 -3.59 2.19
CA ALA A 4 -9.11 -2.23 2.36
C ALA A 4 -10.15 -1.22 1.86
N ARG A 5 -10.67 -0.41 2.74
CA ARG A 5 -11.45 0.77 2.37
C ARG A 5 -10.49 1.94 2.22
N VAL A 6 -10.51 2.54 1.06
CA VAL A 6 -9.72 3.72 0.73
C VAL A 6 -10.54 4.95 1.12
N MET A 7 -10.19 5.58 2.23
CA MET A 7 -10.85 6.80 2.70
C MET A 7 -9.80 7.84 3.12
N PRO A 8 -10.02 9.11 2.83
CA PRO A 8 -9.20 10.16 3.42
C PRO A 8 -9.42 10.17 4.93
N ALA A 9 -8.36 10.03 5.68
CA ALA A 9 -8.39 10.11 7.14
C ALA A 9 -7.44 11.22 7.59
N ASP A 10 -7.91 12.06 8.48
CA ASP A 10 -7.03 12.96 9.22
C ASP A 10 -6.35 12.12 10.30
N LEU A 11 -5.04 11.94 10.14
CA LEU A 11 -4.21 11.18 11.07
C LEU A 11 -3.43 12.09 12.04
N SER A 12 -3.66 13.41 11.99
CA SER A 12 -2.97 14.34 12.88
C SER A 12 -3.27 14.00 14.35
N ARG A 13 -2.18 13.81 15.15
CA ARG A 13 -2.23 13.37 16.56
C ARG A 13 -2.85 11.98 16.78
N CYS A 14 -3.08 11.19 15.72
CA CYS A 14 -3.56 9.83 15.88
C CYS A 14 -2.55 9.00 16.68
N ARG A 15 -3.01 8.30 17.69
CA ARG A 15 -2.17 7.41 18.51
C ARG A 15 -2.11 6.03 17.84
N VAL A 16 -0.90 5.57 17.58
CA VAL A 16 -0.67 4.30 16.88
C VAL A 16 0.27 3.40 17.69
N ARG A 17 0.07 2.11 17.60
CA ARG A 17 1.02 1.09 18.04
C ARG A 17 1.66 0.44 16.83
N VAL A 18 2.96 0.20 16.94
CA VAL A 18 3.76 -0.38 15.85
C VAL A 18 4.26 -1.77 16.23
N GLY A 19 4.34 -2.64 15.24
CA GLY A 19 4.78 -4.01 15.44
C GLY A 19 4.96 -4.75 14.14
N THR A 20 4.89 -6.07 14.20
CA THR A 20 4.97 -6.95 13.02
C THR A 20 3.71 -7.79 12.92
N LEU A 21 3.16 -7.90 11.73
CA LEU A 21 2.01 -8.74 11.40
C LEU A 21 2.25 -9.41 10.05
N ASP A 22 2.19 -10.75 10.01
CA ASP A 22 2.43 -11.57 8.81
C ASP A 22 3.75 -11.21 8.09
N GLY A 23 4.82 -10.94 8.85
CA GLY A 23 6.13 -10.57 8.32
C GLY A 23 6.28 -9.12 7.85
N PHE A 24 5.24 -8.29 7.98
CA PHE A 24 5.28 -6.87 7.62
C PHE A 24 5.33 -5.98 8.86
N ALA A 25 6.07 -4.88 8.77
CA ALA A 25 6.00 -3.81 9.75
C ALA A 25 4.66 -3.09 9.60
N VAL A 26 3.94 -2.92 10.70
CA VAL A 26 2.60 -2.34 10.71
C VAL A 26 2.46 -1.23 11.74
N ALA A 27 1.57 -0.28 11.45
CA ALA A 27 1.05 0.68 12.42
C ALA A 27 -0.47 0.55 12.48
N VAL A 28 -0.99 0.37 13.69
CA VAL A 28 -2.40 0.19 13.98
C VAL A 28 -2.84 1.24 15.00
N THR A 29 -3.94 1.94 14.73
CA THR A 29 -4.51 2.92 15.65
C THR A 29 -5.07 2.24 16.90
N GLU A 30 -5.28 2.97 17.97
CA GLU A 30 -5.89 2.43 19.20
C GLU A 30 -7.31 1.91 18.95
N SER A 31 -8.01 2.43 17.95
CA SER A 31 -9.33 1.92 17.49
C SER A 31 -9.25 0.62 16.65
N GLY A 32 -8.06 0.16 16.31
CA GLY A 32 -7.85 -1.05 15.52
C GLY A 32 -7.82 -0.84 14.01
N GLU A 33 -7.50 0.36 13.54
CA GLU A 33 -7.36 0.64 12.11
C GLU A 33 -5.91 0.43 11.66
N LEU A 34 -5.69 -0.48 10.72
CA LEU A 34 -4.39 -0.66 10.06
C LEU A 34 -4.20 0.46 9.04
N ILE A 35 -3.21 1.32 9.27
CA ILE A 35 -2.96 2.51 8.44
C ILE A 35 -1.64 2.46 7.67
N LEU A 36 -0.69 1.62 8.11
CA LEU A 36 0.60 1.45 7.47
C LEU A 36 1.03 -0.01 7.54
N ARG A 37 1.48 -0.55 6.40
CA ARG A 37 2.01 -1.91 6.28
C ARG A 37 3.12 -1.91 5.23
N LEU A 38 4.35 -2.01 5.65
CA LEU A 38 5.51 -2.01 4.78
C LEU A 38 6.35 -3.28 4.99
N PRO A 39 7.13 -3.71 3.98
CA PRO A 39 7.95 -4.92 4.08
C PRO A 39 8.99 -4.86 5.20
N THR A 40 9.42 -3.67 5.61
CA THR A 40 10.41 -3.49 6.67
C THR A 40 10.08 -2.29 7.55
N ARG A 41 10.51 -2.35 8.81
CA ARG A 41 10.47 -1.22 9.75
C ARG A 41 11.65 -0.27 9.48
N SER A 42 11.66 0.35 8.30
CA SER A 42 12.73 1.21 7.81
C SER A 42 12.60 2.66 8.29
N ALA A 43 13.59 3.50 7.92
CA ALA A 43 13.50 4.95 8.11
C ALA A 43 12.27 5.54 7.39
N GLU A 44 11.87 4.98 6.25
CA GLU A 44 10.64 5.35 5.53
C GLU A 44 9.40 5.13 6.40
N PHE A 45 9.27 3.98 7.05
CA PHE A 45 8.16 3.68 7.96
C PHE A 45 7.99 4.78 9.03
N ARG A 46 9.10 5.14 9.70
CA ARG A 46 9.09 6.20 10.71
C ARG A 46 8.77 7.58 10.13
N ARG A 47 9.34 7.92 8.96
CA ARG A 47 9.07 9.19 8.28
C ARG A 47 7.60 9.35 7.92
N ARG A 48 6.96 8.29 7.42
CA ARG A 48 5.54 8.34 7.09
C ARG A 48 4.66 8.62 8.30
N LEU A 49 4.86 7.92 9.39
CA LEU A 49 4.11 8.17 10.63
C LEU A 49 4.31 9.60 11.14
N LYS A 50 5.56 10.08 11.08
CA LYS A 50 5.88 11.45 11.47
C LYS A 50 5.21 12.49 10.56
N SER A 51 5.24 12.28 9.24
CA SER A 51 4.61 13.20 8.27
C SER A 51 3.10 13.26 8.41
N TRP A 52 2.47 12.19 8.87
CA TRP A 52 1.04 12.15 9.17
C TRP A 52 0.69 12.71 10.56
N GLY A 53 1.67 13.11 11.34
CA GLY A 53 1.46 13.61 12.69
C GLY A 53 1.06 12.54 13.71
N CYS A 54 1.28 11.25 13.40
CA CYS A 54 0.97 10.17 14.30
C CYS A 54 1.88 10.15 15.52
N VAL A 55 1.32 9.81 16.67
CA VAL A 55 2.04 9.60 17.92
C VAL A 55 2.19 8.11 18.18
N VAL A 56 3.43 7.62 18.17
CA VAL A 56 3.72 6.21 18.49
C VAL A 56 3.64 6.01 20.00
N VAL A 57 2.79 5.10 20.44
CA VAL A 57 2.63 4.74 21.85
C VAL A 57 3.09 3.31 22.11
N ALA A 58 3.64 3.07 23.29
CA ALA A 58 4.06 1.74 23.71
C ALA A 58 2.86 0.83 23.97
N GLY A 59 3.05 -0.47 23.81
CA GLY A 59 2.07 -1.49 24.16
C GLY A 59 1.85 -2.50 23.05
N ARG A 60 1.00 -3.48 23.32
CA ARG A 60 0.65 -4.56 22.38
C ARG A 60 -0.16 -4.01 21.21
N LEU A 61 0.06 -4.55 20.00
CA LEU A 61 -0.76 -4.24 18.83
C LEU A 61 -2.24 -4.53 19.11
N PRO A 62 -3.14 -3.58 18.83
CA PRO A 62 -4.57 -3.83 18.86
C PRO A 62 -4.96 -4.86 17.79
N LYS A 63 -6.09 -5.53 18.00
CA LYS A 63 -6.70 -6.35 16.95
C LYS A 63 -7.09 -5.45 15.78
N VAL A 64 -6.68 -5.83 14.56
CA VAL A 64 -7.05 -5.11 13.34
C VAL A 64 -8.55 -5.34 13.07
N ARG A 65 -9.30 -4.26 13.05
CA ARG A 65 -10.76 -4.23 12.80
C ARG A 65 -11.10 -3.61 11.45
N ALA A 66 -10.26 -2.71 10.95
CA ALA A 66 -10.41 -2.04 9.68
C ALA A 66 -9.06 -1.77 9.04
N ILE A 67 -9.05 -1.54 7.73
CA ILE A 67 -7.87 -1.15 6.96
C ILE A 67 -8.21 0.17 6.28
N ARG A 68 -7.36 1.18 6.49
CA ARG A 68 -7.53 2.51 5.90
C ARG A 68 -6.27 2.99 5.22
N ALA A 69 -6.38 3.32 3.94
CA ALA A 69 -5.34 4.03 3.22
C ALA A 69 -5.49 5.54 3.45
N HIS A 70 -4.37 6.21 3.72
CA HIS A 70 -4.28 7.65 3.84
C HIS A 70 -3.46 8.22 2.69
N GLY A 71 -4.02 9.16 1.94
CA GLY A 71 -3.37 9.76 0.79
C GLY A 71 -4.18 10.89 0.17
N SER A 72 -3.63 11.51 -0.87
CA SER A 72 -4.34 12.52 -1.66
C SER A 72 -5.52 11.90 -2.42
N ARG A 73 -6.44 12.75 -2.89
CA ARG A 73 -7.57 12.32 -3.71
C ARG A 73 -7.12 11.55 -4.96
N PHE A 74 -6.04 11.98 -5.61
CA PHE A 74 -5.47 11.29 -6.77
C PHE A 74 -4.86 9.94 -6.38
N GLN A 75 -4.06 9.88 -5.32
CA GLN A 75 -3.48 8.63 -4.81
C GLN A 75 -4.58 7.61 -4.48
N LEU A 76 -5.65 8.04 -3.81
CA LEU A 76 -6.78 7.19 -3.48
C LEU A 76 -7.44 6.58 -4.73
N LYS A 77 -7.63 7.36 -5.79
CA LYS A 77 -8.16 6.86 -7.07
C LYS A 77 -7.25 5.81 -7.72
N VAL A 78 -5.94 6.06 -7.72
CA VAL A 78 -4.94 5.12 -8.27
C VAL A 78 -4.95 3.82 -7.47
N TRP A 79 -4.96 3.90 -6.15
CA TRP A 79 -4.97 2.71 -5.29
C TRP A 79 -6.27 1.90 -5.41
N GLN A 80 -7.41 2.55 -5.55
CA GLN A 80 -8.69 1.87 -5.85
C GLN A 80 -8.65 1.14 -7.18
N ALA A 81 -8.07 1.75 -8.22
CA ALA A 81 -7.90 1.09 -9.51
C ALA A 81 -7.00 -0.15 -9.41
N CYS A 82 -5.91 -0.06 -8.64
CA CYS A 82 -5.04 -1.21 -8.36
C CYS A 82 -5.76 -2.37 -7.67
N GLN A 83 -6.63 -2.09 -6.72
CA GLN A 83 -7.37 -3.12 -5.98
C GLN A 83 -8.30 -3.97 -6.86
N ARG A 84 -8.63 -3.50 -8.06
CA ARG A 84 -9.42 -4.25 -9.05
C ARG A 84 -8.59 -5.28 -9.83
N ILE A 85 -7.27 -5.19 -9.79
CA ILE A 85 -6.38 -6.15 -10.44
C ILE A 85 -6.35 -7.42 -9.59
N ARG A 86 -6.81 -8.53 -10.15
CA ARG A 86 -6.86 -9.81 -9.44
C ARG A 86 -5.45 -10.41 -9.27
N PRO A 87 -5.23 -11.26 -8.24
CA PRO A 87 -4.00 -12.05 -8.13
C PRO A 87 -3.71 -12.82 -9.42
N GLY A 88 -2.45 -12.85 -9.85
CA GLY A 88 -2.02 -13.46 -11.10
C GLY A 88 -2.22 -12.60 -12.35
N GLN A 89 -2.94 -11.49 -12.24
CA GLN A 89 -3.12 -10.52 -13.32
C GLN A 89 -2.24 -9.29 -13.13
N THR A 90 -1.98 -8.58 -14.22
CA THR A 90 -1.25 -7.32 -14.22
C THR A 90 -1.98 -6.26 -15.03
N ALA A 91 -1.71 -4.99 -14.76
CA ALA A 91 -2.13 -3.86 -15.56
C ALA A 91 -0.93 -2.96 -15.83
N THR A 92 -0.95 -2.22 -16.93
CA THR A 92 0.10 -1.25 -17.20
C THR A 92 -0.16 0.08 -16.49
N TYR A 93 0.92 0.86 -16.26
CA TYR A 93 0.78 2.24 -15.75
C TYR A 93 -0.16 3.08 -16.62
N GLY A 94 -0.09 2.92 -17.95
CA GLY A 94 -0.97 3.61 -18.89
C GLY A 94 -2.43 3.20 -18.76
N ALA A 95 -2.71 1.91 -18.53
CA ALA A 95 -4.08 1.43 -18.30
C ALA A 95 -4.67 2.00 -17.01
N ILE A 96 -3.88 2.05 -15.92
CA ILE A 96 -4.31 2.68 -14.67
C ILE A 96 -4.55 4.18 -14.88
N ALA A 97 -3.62 4.89 -15.56
CA ALA A 97 -3.77 6.30 -15.87
C ALA A 97 -5.10 6.57 -16.62
N LYS A 98 -5.40 5.77 -17.65
CA LYS A 98 -6.65 5.87 -18.40
C LYS A 98 -7.88 5.66 -17.49
N THR A 99 -7.84 4.66 -16.62
CA THR A 99 -8.94 4.34 -15.69
C THR A 99 -9.24 5.50 -14.73
N VAL A 100 -8.22 6.20 -14.25
CA VAL A 100 -8.38 7.32 -13.31
C VAL A 100 -8.53 8.68 -13.99
N GLY A 101 -8.56 8.72 -15.32
CA GLY A 101 -8.69 9.96 -16.09
C GLY A 101 -7.44 10.82 -16.09
N CYS A 102 -6.25 10.21 -16.00
CA CYS A 102 -4.95 10.88 -16.01
C CYS A 102 -4.19 10.58 -17.30
N ARG A 103 -3.48 11.58 -17.84
CA ARG A 103 -2.64 11.41 -19.04
C ARG A 103 -1.19 11.00 -18.72
N SER A 104 -0.80 10.97 -17.46
CA SER A 104 0.59 10.74 -17.04
C SER A 104 0.74 9.38 -16.35
N ALA A 105 1.39 8.44 -17.03
CA ALA A 105 1.84 7.19 -16.45
C ALA A 105 2.85 7.40 -15.31
N GLN A 106 3.67 8.46 -15.40
CA GLN A 106 4.61 8.84 -14.35
C GLN A 106 3.89 9.28 -13.07
N ALA A 107 2.82 10.06 -13.16
CA ALA A 107 2.02 10.46 -12.00
C ALA A 107 1.40 9.24 -11.30
N VAL A 108 0.94 8.24 -12.08
CA VAL A 108 0.49 6.94 -11.55
C VAL A 108 1.61 6.23 -10.82
N GLY A 109 2.80 6.15 -11.41
CA GLY A 109 3.98 5.54 -10.78
C GLY A 109 4.35 6.21 -9.45
N THR A 110 4.31 7.53 -9.38
CA THR A 110 4.55 8.28 -8.15
C THR A 110 3.49 7.97 -7.08
N ALA A 111 2.21 7.92 -7.45
CA ALA A 111 1.13 7.55 -6.53
C ALA A 111 1.28 6.11 -6.01
N LEU A 112 1.68 5.17 -6.87
CA LEU A 112 1.95 3.78 -6.48
C LEU A 112 3.14 3.68 -5.53
N GLY A 113 4.19 4.46 -5.75
CA GLY A 113 5.36 4.53 -4.87
C GLY A 113 5.01 5.06 -3.46
N ALA A 114 3.94 5.82 -3.32
CA ALA A 114 3.42 6.31 -2.04
C ALA A 114 2.47 5.33 -1.32
N ASN A 115 2.19 4.14 -1.90
CA ASN A 115 1.31 3.13 -1.31
C ASN A 115 1.69 2.84 0.16
N PRO A 116 0.77 3.05 1.12
CA PRO A 116 1.04 2.81 2.53
C PRO A 116 0.75 1.37 2.98
N LEU A 117 0.12 0.56 2.14
CA LEU A 117 -0.42 -0.76 2.50
C LEU A 117 0.06 -1.83 1.52
N ALA A 118 1.35 -2.18 1.62
CA ALA A 118 1.97 -3.19 0.77
C ALA A 118 1.13 -4.47 0.66
N VAL A 119 0.98 -4.98 -0.56
CA VAL A 119 0.18 -6.15 -0.95
C VAL A 119 -1.33 -5.94 -0.83
N LEU A 120 -1.83 -5.32 0.23
CA LEU A 120 -3.26 -5.03 0.39
C LEU A 120 -3.76 -4.04 -0.67
N ILE A 121 -2.93 -3.07 -1.04
CA ILE A 121 -3.05 -2.33 -2.27
C ILE A 121 -1.98 -2.90 -3.21
N PRO A 122 -2.35 -3.69 -4.22
CA PRO A 122 -1.42 -4.52 -4.98
C PRO A 122 -0.66 -3.73 -6.06
N CYS A 123 0.10 -2.71 -5.65
CA CYS A 123 0.90 -1.90 -6.56
C CYS A 123 1.96 -2.71 -7.33
N HIS A 124 2.35 -3.89 -6.82
CA HIS A 124 3.24 -4.82 -7.52
C HIS A 124 2.62 -5.40 -8.80
N ARG A 125 1.29 -5.37 -8.96
CA ARG A 125 0.57 -5.83 -10.16
C ARG A 125 0.56 -4.80 -11.28
N VAL A 126 1.06 -3.59 -11.04
CA VAL A 126 1.19 -2.57 -12.10
C VAL A 126 2.59 -2.62 -12.69
N VAL A 127 2.66 -2.79 -13.99
CA VAL A 127 3.88 -3.03 -14.75
C VAL A 127 4.02 -2.02 -15.90
N SER A 128 5.23 -1.89 -16.46
CA SER A 128 5.40 -1.13 -17.70
C SER A 128 4.96 -1.96 -18.90
N ALA A 129 4.69 -1.32 -20.03
CA ALA A 129 4.33 -2.01 -21.27
C ALA A 129 5.45 -2.92 -21.80
N THR A 130 6.70 -2.66 -21.42
CA THR A 130 7.90 -3.36 -21.92
C THR A 130 8.65 -4.17 -20.86
N GLY A 131 8.15 -4.21 -19.62
CA GLY A 131 8.83 -4.93 -18.53
C GLY A 131 8.14 -4.74 -17.18
N PRO A 132 8.80 -5.12 -16.07
CA PRO A 132 8.21 -5.07 -14.74
C PRO A 132 7.94 -3.64 -14.23
N GLY A 133 8.58 -2.61 -14.79
CA GLY A 133 8.52 -1.24 -14.30
C GLY A 133 9.29 -1.04 -12.99
N GLY A 134 9.07 0.09 -12.35
CA GLY A 134 9.64 0.40 -11.04
C GLY A 134 8.88 -0.28 -9.89
N PHE A 135 9.49 -0.29 -8.71
CA PHE A 135 8.85 -0.71 -7.47
C PHE A 135 9.58 -0.15 -6.25
N ALA A 136 8.86 0.53 -5.35
CA ALA A 136 9.45 1.21 -4.20
C ALA A 136 10.23 0.27 -3.26
N TRP A 137 9.84 -1.02 -3.19
CA TRP A 137 10.45 -2.03 -2.32
C TRP A 137 11.34 -3.02 -3.07
N GLY A 138 11.76 -2.68 -4.29
CA GLY A 138 12.71 -3.43 -5.11
C GLY A 138 12.09 -4.43 -6.08
N LEU A 139 12.70 -4.52 -7.26
CA LEU A 139 12.21 -5.37 -8.35
C LEU A 139 12.27 -6.87 -8.04
N VAL A 140 13.24 -7.31 -7.24
CA VAL A 140 13.34 -8.71 -6.83
C VAL A 140 12.07 -9.14 -6.07
N ARG A 141 11.63 -8.30 -5.12
CA ARG A 141 10.41 -8.54 -4.35
C ARG A 141 9.17 -8.49 -5.24
N LYS A 142 9.09 -7.53 -6.17
CA LYS A 142 7.99 -7.43 -7.13
C LYS A 142 7.85 -8.70 -7.98
N ARG A 143 8.95 -9.16 -8.59
CA ARG A 143 8.97 -10.39 -9.40
C ARG A 143 8.57 -11.61 -8.59
N ARG A 144 9.07 -11.73 -7.36
CA ARG A 144 8.74 -12.82 -6.45
C ARG A 144 7.25 -12.87 -6.12
N TRP A 145 6.65 -11.74 -5.81
CA TRP A 145 5.22 -11.66 -5.52
C TRP A 145 4.36 -11.96 -6.75
N LEU A 146 4.71 -11.43 -7.92
CA LEU A 146 4.01 -11.73 -9.16
C LEU A 146 4.11 -13.21 -9.53
N GLN A 147 5.26 -13.82 -9.33
CA GLN A 147 5.44 -15.25 -9.59
C GLN A 147 4.60 -16.09 -8.63
N ALA A 148 4.65 -15.81 -7.34
CA ALA A 148 3.84 -16.51 -6.34
C ALA A 148 2.33 -16.44 -6.66
N GLU A 149 1.85 -15.30 -7.12
CA GLU A 149 0.44 -15.13 -7.51
C GLU A 149 0.08 -15.95 -8.76
N ARG A 150 0.98 -16.02 -9.76
CA ARG A 150 0.79 -16.88 -10.94
C ARG A 150 0.74 -18.36 -10.58
N ASP A 151 1.54 -18.75 -9.62
CA ASP A 151 1.60 -20.13 -9.14
C ASP A 151 0.46 -20.48 -8.15
N GLY A 152 -0.41 -19.50 -7.86
CA GLY A 152 -1.51 -19.67 -6.90
C GLY A 152 -1.08 -19.79 -5.45
N LEU A 153 0.17 -19.38 -5.11
CA LEU A 153 0.75 -19.50 -3.78
C LEU A 153 0.53 -18.28 -2.88
N ALA A 154 0.11 -17.15 -3.46
CA ALA A 154 -0.19 -15.92 -2.73
C ALA A 154 -1.69 -15.78 -2.53
N GLY A 155 -2.10 -15.80 -1.31
CA GLY A 155 -3.47 -15.56 -0.89
C GLY A 155 -3.72 -14.11 -0.52
#